data_f27273ffc1b2ec3fe6045b2d8b51e20b
#
_entry.id   f27273ffc1b2ec3fe6045b2d8b51e20b
#
_cell.length_a   1.000
_cell.length_b   1.000
_cell.length_c   1.000
_cell.angle_alpha   90.00
_cell.angle_beta   90.00
_cell.angle_gamma   90.00
#
_symmetry.space_group_name_H-M   'P 1'
#
loop_
_entity.id
_entity.type
_entity.pdbx_description
1 polymer ?
#
loop_
_entity_poly.entity_id
_entity_poly.type
_entity_poly.pdbx_seq_one_letter_code
_entity_poly.pdbx_strand_id
1 'polypeptide(L)'
;MTASLPLFPTSLVGSYPQPDWLIDKQKLKGRFPPRTRAAELWKIPAENLSEALQDATRLAVSDQIAAGLDIITDGEACRESYSNHFATALDGVDIDNPGEALDRSGEPVPVPRITGPIKRRHAISVDEVKALKKLTDRPIKFTVPGPFTMAQQAQNDFYPDLREAALAYAEAVREEVEDLFAAGADIIQLDEPYMQARPEAAEAYGIEALNAALQGTAGTTCVHICFGYAALIHERPEGYSFLPQLHQACCQQISIETAQSNLDCSVLSSLPEQTILLGVIDLSSPEVESVETIVDRVQRALPYIDKRRVVLAPDCGMKYLPRDASLQKLSNMVKAAKILRSQH
;
A
#
# COMPACT_ATOMS: atom_id res chain seq x y z
N MET A 1 0.00 20.22 -17.42
CA MET A 1 -0.26 20.94 -16.17
C MET A 1 -1.17 20.03 -15.33
N THR A 2 -0.62 19.33 -14.33
CA THR A 2 -1.42 18.60 -13.35
C THR A 2 -2.27 19.61 -12.60
N ALA A 3 -3.60 19.47 -12.65
CA ALA A 3 -4.49 20.30 -11.87
C ALA A 3 -4.08 20.18 -10.39
N SER A 4 -3.99 21.33 -9.69
CA SER A 4 -3.68 21.30 -8.25
C SER A 4 -4.77 20.50 -7.52
N LEU A 5 -4.37 19.56 -6.69
CA LEU A 5 -5.31 18.81 -5.86
C LEU A 5 -6.12 19.76 -4.97
N PRO A 6 -7.41 19.50 -4.74
CA PRO A 6 -8.21 20.28 -3.80
C PRO A 6 -7.73 20.08 -2.37
N LEU A 7 -8.21 20.89 -1.43
CA LEU A 7 -8.01 20.66 0.00
C LEU A 7 -8.64 19.29 0.39
N PHE A 8 -8.05 18.55 1.31
CA PHE A 8 -8.49 17.20 1.68
C PHE A 8 -8.73 16.28 0.47
N PRO A 9 -7.73 16.07 -0.40
CA PRO A 9 -7.91 15.16 -1.52
C PRO A 9 -8.16 13.75 -1.01
N THR A 10 -8.80 12.92 -1.84
CA THR A 10 -9.23 11.57 -1.48
C THR A 10 -8.50 10.53 -2.34
N SER A 11 -8.06 9.43 -1.72
CA SER A 11 -7.33 8.34 -2.37
C SER A 11 -7.66 6.98 -1.73
N LEU A 12 -7.46 5.89 -2.46
CA LEU A 12 -7.22 4.59 -1.84
C LEU A 12 -5.81 4.55 -1.20
N VAL A 13 -5.58 3.59 -0.29
CA VAL A 13 -4.22 3.22 0.11
C VAL A 13 -3.56 2.44 -1.02
N GLY A 14 -4.13 1.33 -1.45
CA GLY A 14 -3.64 0.52 -2.57
C GLY A 14 -4.76 -0.38 -3.10
N SER A 15 -4.94 -1.54 -2.49
CA SER A 15 -5.83 -2.57 -2.99
C SER A 15 -7.32 -2.23 -2.87
N TYR A 16 -8.07 -2.69 -3.86
CA TYR A 16 -9.54 -2.66 -3.94
C TYR A 16 -10.08 -4.09 -4.05
N PRO A 17 -11.36 -4.37 -3.69
CA PRO A 17 -11.91 -5.71 -3.81
C PRO A 17 -11.87 -6.25 -5.23
N GLN A 18 -11.13 -7.34 -5.42
CA GLN A 18 -11.10 -8.04 -6.71
C GLN A 18 -12.45 -8.75 -6.97
N PRO A 19 -12.89 -8.84 -8.24
CA PRO A 19 -14.15 -9.49 -8.59
C PRO A 19 -14.19 -10.98 -8.20
N ASP A 20 -15.37 -11.47 -7.81
CA ASP A 20 -15.57 -12.87 -7.40
C ASP A 20 -15.38 -13.88 -8.55
N TRP A 21 -15.51 -13.41 -9.79
CA TRP A 21 -15.23 -14.24 -10.97
C TRP A 21 -13.72 -14.37 -11.22
N LEU A 22 -12.88 -13.44 -10.73
CA LEU A 22 -11.44 -13.41 -10.96
C LEU A 22 -10.66 -14.23 -9.92
N ILE A 23 -10.96 -14.04 -8.64
CA ILE A 23 -10.18 -14.61 -7.54
C ILE A 23 -11.03 -15.45 -6.58
N ASP A 24 -10.45 -16.52 -6.07
CA ASP A 24 -11.07 -17.36 -5.03
C ASP A 24 -10.91 -16.68 -3.65
N LYS A 25 -11.93 -15.92 -3.28
CA LYS A 25 -11.96 -15.20 -1.99
C LYS A 25 -11.99 -16.11 -0.77
N GLN A 26 -12.47 -17.34 -0.89
CA GLN A 26 -12.47 -18.29 0.23
C GLN A 26 -11.06 -18.78 0.52
N LYS A 27 -10.33 -19.16 -0.54
CA LYS A 27 -8.91 -19.51 -0.40
C LYS A 27 -8.07 -18.33 0.09
N LEU A 28 -8.35 -17.12 -0.41
CA LEU A 28 -7.63 -15.91 -0.02
C LEU A 28 -7.84 -15.57 1.47
N LYS A 29 -9.08 -15.70 1.99
CA LYS A 29 -9.42 -15.42 3.41
C LYS A 29 -8.88 -16.48 4.36
N GLY A 30 -8.69 -17.71 3.90
CA GLY A 30 -8.23 -18.83 4.73
C GLY A 30 -6.74 -18.81 5.06
N ARG A 31 -5.99 -17.83 4.60
CA ARG A 31 -4.54 -17.71 4.82
C ARG A 31 -4.08 -16.26 4.79
N PHE A 32 -2.92 -16.01 5.38
CA PHE A 32 -2.22 -14.74 5.20
C PHE A 32 -1.99 -14.43 3.72
N PRO A 33 -1.90 -13.13 3.34
CA PRO A 33 -1.57 -12.76 1.97
C PRO A 33 -0.33 -13.53 1.50
N PRO A 34 -0.40 -14.18 0.34
CA PRO A 34 0.70 -15.01 -0.15
C PRO A 34 1.96 -14.16 -0.32
N ARG A 35 3.11 -14.72 0.08
CA ARG A 35 4.43 -14.10 -0.10
C ARG A 35 5.13 -14.63 -1.36
N THR A 36 4.77 -15.81 -1.79
CA THR A 36 5.15 -16.43 -3.07
C THR A 36 4.00 -16.37 -4.05
N ARG A 37 4.23 -16.72 -5.32
CA ARG A 37 3.16 -16.78 -6.32
C ARG A 37 2.09 -17.79 -5.89
N ALA A 38 0.86 -17.44 -6.13
CA ALA A 38 -0.32 -18.19 -5.70
C ALA A 38 -1.33 -18.31 -6.86
N ALA A 39 -0.86 -18.92 -7.96
CA ALA A 39 -1.63 -19.04 -9.20
C ALA A 39 -2.99 -19.77 -9.00
N GLU A 40 -3.09 -20.62 -7.99
CA GLU A 40 -4.31 -21.35 -7.63
C GLU A 40 -5.42 -20.46 -7.05
N LEU A 41 -5.12 -19.19 -6.77
CA LEU A 41 -6.14 -18.20 -6.38
C LEU A 41 -6.93 -17.67 -7.57
N TRP A 42 -6.35 -17.70 -8.79
CA TRP A 42 -7.04 -17.25 -9.99
C TRP A 42 -8.06 -18.28 -10.46
N LYS A 43 -9.27 -17.83 -10.72
CA LYS A 43 -10.40 -18.67 -11.22
C LYS A 43 -10.45 -18.70 -12.74
N ILE A 44 -9.59 -17.96 -13.40
CA ILE A 44 -9.55 -17.79 -14.85
C ILE A 44 -8.44 -18.67 -15.44
N PRO A 45 -8.68 -19.38 -16.55
CA PRO A 45 -7.63 -20.10 -17.28
C PRO A 45 -6.47 -19.19 -17.68
N ALA A 46 -5.24 -19.74 -17.68
CA ALA A 46 -4.02 -18.97 -17.90
C ALA A 46 -4.03 -18.19 -19.23
N GLU A 47 -4.61 -18.74 -20.29
CA GLU A 47 -4.74 -18.12 -21.60
C GLU A 47 -5.61 -16.86 -21.62
N ASN A 48 -6.54 -16.73 -20.67
CA ASN A 48 -7.47 -15.59 -20.57
C ASN A 48 -7.12 -14.67 -19.39
N LEU A 49 -6.14 -15.04 -18.55
CA LEU A 49 -5.85 -14.34 -17.30
C LEU A 49 -5.42 -12.89 -17.54
N SER A 50 -4.58 -12.63 -18.53
CA SER A 50 -4.10 -11.27 -18.83
C SER A 50 -5.25 -10.31 -19.15
N GLU A 51 -6.21 -10.73 -19.97
CA GLU A 51 -7.40 -9.92 -20.30
C GLU A 51 -8.28 -9.70 -19.07
N ALA A 52 -8.53 -10.77 -18.29
CA ALA A 52 -9.33 -10.70 -17.08
C ALA A 52 -8.73 -9.76 -16.01
N LEU A 53 -7.41 -9.73 -15.85
CA LEU A 53 -6.72 -8.81 -14.95
C LEU A 53 -6.89 -7.34 -15.40
N GLN A 54 -6.80 -7.07 -16.71
CA GLN A 54 -7.04 -5.73 -17.25
C GLN A 54 -8.50 -5.29 -17.02
N ASP A 55 -9.47 -6.18 -17.21
CA ASP A 55 -10.89 -5.87 -16.97
C ASP A 55 -11.17 -5.63 -15.48
N ALA A 56 -10.54 -6.38 -14.60
CA ALA A 56 -10.61 -6.13 -13.16
C ALA A 56 -10.02 -4.78 -12.77
N THR A 57 -8.92 -4.37 -13.39
CA THR A 57 -8.33 -3.04 -13.20
C THR A 57 -9.28 -1.94 -13.69
N ARG A 58 -9.87 -2.09 -14.87
CA ARG A 58 -10.90 -1.14 -15.40
C ARG A 58 -12.07 -0.99 -14.44
N LEU A 59 -12.53 -2.11 -13.85
CA LEU A 59 -13.61 -2.12 -12.89
C LEU A 59 -13.24 -1.39 -11.59
N ALA A 60 -12.05 -1.64 -11.04
CA ALA A 60 -11.55 -0.96 -9.85
C ALA A 60 -11.41 0.57 -10.08
N VAL A 61 -10.90 0.97 -11.23
CA VAL A 61 -10.79 2.39 -11.63
C VAL A 61 -12.17 3.03 -11.81
N SER A 62 -13.10 2.32 -12.46
CA SER A 62 -14.47 2.80 -12.65
C SER A 62 -15.18 3.08 -11.33
N ASP A 63 -15.05 2.19 -10.35
CA ASP A 63 -15.63 2.36 -9.02
C ASP A 63 -15.04 3.56 -8.28
N GLN A 64 -13.73 3.75 -8.33
CA GLN A 64 -13.04 4.89 -7.74
C GLN A 64 -13.51 6.23 -8.36
N ILE A 65 -13.64 6.26 -9.69
CA ILE A 65 -14.16 7.43 -10.42
C ILE A 65 -15.61 7.69 -10.05
N ALA A 66 -16.46 6.65 -9.97
CA ALA A 66 -17.86 6.74 -9.59
C ALA A 66 -18.03 7.23 -8.13
N ALA A 67 -17.17 6.78 -7.22
CA ALA A 67 -17.13 7.30 -5.84
C ALA A 67 -16.68 8.77 -5.80
N GLY A 68 -15.93 9.24 -6.78
CA GLY A 68 -15.44 10.62 -6.90
C GLY A 68 -14.06 10.84 -6.29
N LEU A 69 -13.20 9.81 -6.13
CA LEU A 69 -11.85 9.96 -5.60
C LEU A 69 -11.02 10.94 -6.44
N ASP A 70 -10.18 11.73 -5.80
CA ASP A 70 -9.31 12.70 -6.46
C ASP A 70 -8.05 12.06 -7.04
N ILE A 71 -7.53 11.00 -6.40
CA ILE A 71 -6.34 10.25 -6.79
C ILE A 71 -6.76 8.80 -7.02
N ILE A 72 -6.37 8.21 -8.14
CA ILE A 72 -6.79 6.89 -8.60
C ILE A 72 -5.63 5.88 -8.47
N THR A 73 -5.93 4.64 -8.08
CA THR A 73 -5.00 3.51 -8.07
C THR A 73 -5.46 2.42 -9.03
N ASP A 74 -4.57 1.47 -9.36
CA ASP A 74 -4.92 0.25 -10.11
C ASP A 74 -5.76 -0.74 -9.28
N GLY A 75 -5.95 -0.47 -7.97
CA GLY A 75 -6.62 -1.35 -7.03
C GLY A 75 -5.86 -2.64 -6.74
N GLU A 76 -4.61 -2.76 -7.18
CA GLU A 76 -3.80 -3.98 -7.11
C GLU A 76 -4.51 -5.19 -7.74
N ALA A 77 -5.33 -4.95 -8.76
CA ALA A 77 -6.19 -5.96 -9.35
C ALA A 77 -5.38 -7.11 -9.99
N CYS A 78 -4.17 -6.82 -10.47
CA CYS A 78 -3.28 -7.77 -11.14
C CYS A 78 -2.43 -8.63 -10.19
N ARG A 79 -2.56 -8.46 -8.86
CA ARG A 79 -1.67 -9.09 -7.88
C ARG A 79 -2.45 -9.98 -6.91
N GLU A 80 -1.88 -11.14 -6.58
CA GLU A 80 -2.41 -12.00 -5.52
C GLU A 80 -2.24 -11.32 -4.15
N SER A 81 -1.12 -10.60 -3.98
CA SER A 81 -0.77 -9.87 -2.75
C SER A 81 0.07 -8.64 -3.10
N TYR A 82 0.18 -7.70 -2.18
CA TYR A 82 0.93 -6.45 -2.36
C TYR A 82 2.43 -6.65 -2.63
N SER A 83 3.05 -7.73 -2.12
CA SER A 83 4.51 -7.92 -2.19
C SER A 83 4.96 -9.02 -3.15
N ASN A 84 4.18 -10.08 -3.34
CA ASN A 84 4.65 -11.29 -4.00
C ASN A 84 4.95 -11.08 -5.50
N HIS A 85 4.17 -10.24 -6.17
CA HIS A 85 4.35 -9.97 -7.59
C HIS A 85 5.75 -9.39 -7.87
N PHE A 86 6.16 -8.37 -7.12
CA PHE A 86 7.46 -7.74 -7.28
C PHE A 86 8.60 -8.63 -6.75
N ALA A 87 8.48 -9.12 -5.52
CA ALA A 87 9.55 -9.89 -4.87
C ALA A 87 9.94 -11.17 -5.63
N THR A 88 8.99 -11.82 -6.30
CA THR A 88 9.24 -13.06 -7.07
C THR A 88 9.65 -12.81 -8.53
N ALA A 89 9.68 -11.56 -8.98
CA ALA A 89 10.12 -11.18 -10.33
C ALA A 89 11.61 -10.81 -10.39
N LEU A 90 12.30 -10.79 -9.24
CA LEU A 90 13.70 -10.42 -9.15
C LEU A 90 14.63 -11.62 -9.33
N ASP A 91 15.79 -11.39 -9.92
CA ASP A 91 16.89 -12.37 -9.89
C ASP A 91 17.42 -12.55 -8.47
N GLY A 92 18.05 -13.68 -8.23
CA GLY A 92 18.58 -14.04 -6.92
C GLY A 92 17.53 -14.63 -5.98
N VAL A 93 16.26 -14.67 -6.39
CA VAL A 93 15.15 -15.29 -5.65
C VAL A 93 14.78 -16.63 -6.28
N ASP A 94 14.86 -17.71 -5.50
CA ASP A 94 14.42 -19.05 -5.90
C ASP A 94 12.89 -19.15 -5.69
N ILE A 95 12.16 -19.16 -6.80
CA ILE A 95 10.69 -19.26 -6.79
C ILE A 95 10.18 -20.69 -6.79
N ASP A 96 11.02 -21.65 -7.18
CA ASP A 96 10.67 -23.06 -7.27
C ASP A 96 10.84 -23.78 -5.92
N ASN A 97 11.78 -23.31 -5.10
CA ASN A 97 12.04 -23.81 -3.76
C ASN A 97 11.88 -22.69 -2.72
N PRO A 98 10.64 -22.33 -2.37
CA PRO A 98 10.39 -21.25 -1.41
C PRO A 98 11.04 -21.55 -0.05
N GLY A 99 11.46 -20.48 0.61
CA GLY A 99 11.95 -20.53 1.97
C GLY A 99 10.81 -20.47 2.98
N GLU A 100 11.17 -20.32 4.25
CA GLU A 100 10.25 -20.15 5.36
C GLU A 100 10.67 -18.95 6.21
N ALA A 101 9.71 -18.15 6.65
CA ALA A 101 9.92 -17.09 7.63
C ALA A 101 8.71 -16.99 8.55
N LEU A 102 8.92 -16.43 9.74
CA LEU A 102 7.82 -16.18 10.66
C LEU A 102 7.01 -14.97 10.20
N ASP A 103 5.70 -15.14 10.15
CA ASP A 103 4.80 -14.04 9.91
C ASP A 103 4.70 -13.12 11.15
N ARG A 104 3.74 -12.18 11.13
CA ARG A 104 3.55 -11.24 12.26
C ARG A 104 2.99 -11.90 13.52
N SER A 105 2.32 -13.04 13.40
CA SER A 105 1.80 -13.84 14.52
C SER A 105 2.81 -14.83 15.06
N GLY A 106 3.98 -14.96 14.40
CA GLY A 106 5.02 -15.92 14.77
C GLY A 106 4.86 -17.30 14.15
N GLU A 107 3.93 -17.45 13.19
CA GLU A 107 3.71 -18.72 12.49
C GLU A 107 4.59 -18.80 11.22
N PRO A 108 5.15 -19.99 10.91
CA PRO A 108 5.94 -20.20 9.72
C PRO A 108 5.07 -20.13 8.47
N VAL A 109 5.51 -19.35 7.49
CA VAL A 109 4.83 -19.21 6.19
C VAL A 109 5.84 -19.32 5.04
N PRO A 110 5.43 -19.83 3.87
CA PRO A 110 6.28 -19.86 2.68
C PRO A 110 6.59 -18.42 2.23
N VAL A 111 7.88 -18.15 1.97
CA VAL A 111 8.39 -16.85 1.56
C VAL A 111 9.37 -16.98 0.39
N PRO A 112 9.67 -15.90 -0.35
CA PRO A 112 10.77 -15.88 -1.30
C PRO A 112 12.08 -16.29 -0.63
N ARG A 113 12.90 -17.10 -1.32
CA ARG A 113 14.21 -17.57 -0.84
C ARG A 113 15.32 -16.87 -1.62
N ILE A 114 16.15 -16.13 -0.94
CA ILE A 114 17.27 -15.39 -1.54
C ILE A 114 18.46 -16.37 -1.61
N THR A 115 18.84 -16.78 -2.83
CA THR A 115 19.92 -17.72 -3.08
C THR A 115 21.07 -17.12 -3.91
N GLY A 116 20.92 -15.85 -4.31
CA GLY A 116 21.91 -15.12 -5.12
C GLY A 116 21.72 -13.62 -5.03
N PRO A 117 22.51 -12.84 -5.77
CA PRO A 117 22.39 -11.39 -5.78
C PRO A 117 21.02 -10.94 -6.30
N ILE A 118 20.29 -10.16 -5.49
CA ILE A 118 19.02 -9.55 -5.92
C ILE A 118 19.31 -8.53 -7.02
N LYS A 119 18.64 -8.67 -8.16
CA LYS A 119 18.74 -7.75 -9.29
C LYS A 119 17.41 -7.65 -10.02
N ARG A 120 17.07 -6.46 -10.45
CA ARG A 120 15.95 -6.19 -11.36
C ARG A 120 16.48 -6.22 -12.80
N ARG A 121 16.05 -7.20 -13.62
CA ARG A 121 16.47 -7.30 -15.05
C ARG A 121 15.66 -6.41 -15.97
N HIS A 122 14.40 -6.18 -15.64
CA HIS A 122 13.44 -5.43 -16.45
C HIS A 122 12.41 -4.78 -15.56
N ALA A 123 11.73 -3.79 -16.09
CA ALA A 123 10.60 -3.14 -15.43
C ALA A 123 9.49 -4.18 -15.15
N ILE A 124 8.96 -4.17 -13.93
CA ILE A 124 7.99 -5.17 -13.48
C ILE A 124 6.56 -4.68 -13.67
N SER A 125 6.29 -3.41 -13.32
CA SER A 125 4.93 -2.86 -13.29
C SER A 125 4.73 -1.62 -14.20
N VAL A 126 5.68 -1.31 -15.05
CA VAL A 126 5.60 -0.16 -15.98
C VAL A 126 4.38 -0.24 -16.90
N ASP A 127 4.06 -1.42 -17.41
CA ASP A 127 2.91 -1.58 -18.31
C ASP A 127 1.58 -1.44 -17.58
N GLU A 128 1.52 -1.80 -16.28
CA GLU A 128 0.36 -1.56 -15.41
C GLU A 128 0.13 -0.06 -15.21
N VAL A 129 1.19 0.73 -14.94
CA VAL A 129 1.10 2.19 -14.84
C VAL A 129 0.67 2.82 -16.15
N LYS A 130 1.24 2.41 -17.28
CA LYS A 130 0.82 2.90 -18.61
C LYS A 130 -0.64 2.57 -18.92
N ALA A 131 -1.11 1.38 -18.51
CA ALA A 131 -2.50 0.99 -18.68
C ALA A 131 -3.42 1.83 -17.78
N LEU A 132 -3.06 2.03 -16.51
CA LEU A 132 -3.81 2.85 -15.56
C LEU A 132 -3.93 4.30 -16.06
N LYS A 133 -2.84 4.89 -16.58
CA LYS A 133 -2.83 6.27 -17.10
C LYS A 133 -3.80 6.48 -18.28
N LYS A 134 -4.10 5.42 -19.03
CA LYS A 134 -5.09 5.48 -20.14
C LYS A 134 -6.54 5.43 -19.65
N LEU A 135 -6.79 5.06 -18.40
CA LEU A 135 -8.14 4.89 -17.86
C LEU A 135 -8.68 6.13 -17.14
N THR A 136 -7.81 7.14 -16.87
CA THR A 136 -8.20 8.33 -16.11
C THR A 136 -7.29 9.52 -16.42
N ASP A 137 -7.87 10.73 -16.40
CA ASP A 137 -7.11 12.00 -16.44
C ASP A 137 -6.76 12.52 -15.02
N ARG A 138 -7.23 11.84 -13.97
CA ARG A 138 -6.90 12.18 -12.58
C ARG A 138 -5.47 11.77 -12.27
N PRO A 139 -4.84 12.39 -11.25
CA PRO A 139 -3.56 11.91 -10.73
C PRO A 139 -3.64 10.43 -10.33
N ILE A 140 -2.59 9.68 -10.63
CA ILE A 140 -2.52 8.26 -10.32
C ILE A 140 -1.47 7.98 -9.25
N LYS A 141 -1.81 7.08 -8.35
CA LYS A 141 -0.91 6.52 -7.35
C LYS A 141 -0.71 5.02 -7.62
N PHE A 142 0.53 4.56 -7.53
CA PHE A 142 0.89 3.17 -7.71
C PHE A 142 1.66 2.64 -6.49
N THR A 143 1.39 1.40 -6.08
CA THR A 143 2.01 0.79 -4.89
C THR A 143 3.09 -0.20 -5.28
N VAL A 144 4.19 -0.19 -4.53
CA VAL A 144 5.32 -1.12 -4.65
C VAL A 144 5.66 -1.61 -3.24
N PRO A 145 6.05 -2.88 -3.04
CA PRO A 145 6.47 -3.32 -1.72
C PRO A 145 7.76 -2.60 -1.30
N GLY A 146 7.85 -2.23 -0.03
CA GLY A 146 9.03 -1.59 0.50
C GLY A 146 10.19 -2.59 0.74
N PRO A 147 11.44 -2.13 0.63
CA PRO A 147 12.62 -3.00 0.69
C PRO A 147 12.81 -3.66 2.06
N PHE A 148 12.53 -2.95 3.16
CA PHE A 148 12.62 -3.50 4.50
C PHE A 148 11.61 -4.63 4.68
N THR A 149 10.36 -4.41 4.28
CA THR A 149 9.30 -5.43 4.35
C THR A 149 9.65 -6.65 3.52
N MET A 150 10.20 -6.49 2.30
CA MET A 150 10.61 -7.64 1.48
C MET A 150 11.72 -8.45 2.14
N ALA A 151 12.71 -7.79 2.75
CA ALA A 151 13.78 -8.49 3.48
C ALA A 151 13.23 -9.25 4.69
N GLN A 152 12.28 -8.68 5.44
CA GLN A 152 11.62 -9.34 6.57
C GLN A 152 10.71 -10.49 6.16
N GLN A 153 10.27 -10.54 4.90
CA GLN A 153 9.42 -11.57 4.32
C GLN A 153 10.17 -12.51 3.39
N ALA A 154 11.48 -12.67 3.56
CA ALA A 154 12.31 -13.58 2.77
C ALA A 154 13.17 -14.47 3.68
N GLN A 155 13.46 -15.68 3.21
CA GLN A 155 14.55 -16.47 3.75
C GLN A 155 15.84 -16.01 3.08
N ASN A 156 16.81 -15.55 3.86
CA ASN A 156 18.07 -15.06 3.34
C ASN A 156 19.16 -16.14 3.50
N ASP A 157 19.53 -16.78 2.38
CA ASP A 157 20.62 -17.76 2.34
C ASP A 157 21.86 -17.23 1.60
N PHE A 158 21.86 -15.96 1.19
CA PHE A 158 22.94 -15.40 0.37
C PHE A 158 23.67 -14.21 1.04
N TYR A 159 22.93 -13.22 1.54
CA TYR A 159 23.56 -12.02 2.15
C TYR A 159 24.01 -12.31 3.58
N PRO A 160 25.04 -11.60 4.09
CA PRO A 160 25.54 -11.77 5.46
C PRO A 160 24.47 -11.55 6.54
N ASP A 161 23.54 -10.62 6.28
CA ASP A 161 22.43 -10.29 7.18
C ASP A 161 21.23 -9.71 6.43
N LEU A 162 20.13 -9.42 7.15
CA LEU A 162 18.92 -8.85 6.57
C LEU A 162 19.07 -7.38 6.17
N ARG A 163 20.01 -6.64 6.75
CA ARG A 163 20.29 -5.26 6.35
C ARG A 163 20.86 -5.21 4.93
N GLU A 164 21.85 -6.06 4.63
CA GLU A 164 22.42 -6.14 3.28
C GLU A 164 21.37 -6.63 2.25
N ALA A 165 20.51 -7.57 2.63
CA ALA A 165 19.39 -7.99 1.80
C ALA A 165 18.39 -6.84 1.56
N ALA A 166 18.06 -6.05 2.58
CA ALA A 166 17.17 -4.90 2.45
C ALA A 166 17.75 -3.81 1.54
N LEU A 167 19.06 -3.55 1.62
CA LEU A 167 19.73 -2.61 0.73
C LEU A 167 19.78 -3.09 -0.73
N ALA A 168 19.94 -4.39 -0.95
CA ALA A 168 19.85 -4.97 -2.29
C ALA A 168 18.42 -4.88 -2.88
N TYR A 169 17.40 -5.10 -2.06
CA TYR A 169 16.01 -4.83 -2.46
C TYR A 169 15.77 -3.35 -2.72
N ALA A 170 16.36 -2.44 -1.93
CA ALA A 170 16.22 -1.01 -2.11
C ALA A 170 16.73 -0.53 -3.47
N GLU A 171 17.83 -1.08 -3.97
CA GLU A 171 18.34 -0.77 -5.31
C GLU A 171 17.34 -1.20 -6.40
N ALA A 172 16.80 -2.43 -6.33
CA ALA A 172 15.79 -2.92 -7.27
C ALA A 172 14.49 -2.11 -7.20
N VAL A 173 14.06 -1.68 -6.00
CA VAL A 173 12.90 -0.82 -5.82
C VAL A 173 13.16 0.57 -6.39
N ARG A 174 14.34 1.14 -6.20
CA ARG A 174 14.71 2.47 -6.74
C ARG A 174 14.62 2.48 -8.26
N GLU A 175 15.20 1.47 -8.92
CA GLU A 175 15.11 1.33 -10.38
C GLU A 175 13.65 1.24 -10.86
N GLU A 176 12.80 0.49 -10.15
CA GLU A 176 11.38 0.40 -10.48
C GLU A 176 10.67 1.73 -10.28
N VAL A 177 10.88 2.42 -9.17
CA VAL A 177 10.27 3.73 -8.85
C VAL A 177 10.62 4.77 -9.93
N GLU A 178 11.87 4.81 -10.38
CA GLU A 178 12.31 5.72 -11.46
C GLU A 178 11.56 5.43 -12.76
N ASP A 179 11.45 4.16 -13.16
CA ASP A 179 10.73 3.74 -14.37
C ASP A 179 9.22 3.98 -14.27
N LEU A 180 8.62 3.80 -13.10
CA LEU A 180 7.19 4.05 -12.87
C LEU A 180 6.86 5.55 -12.98
N PHE A 181 7.72 6.44 -12.45
CA PHE A 181 7.57 7.89 -12.67
C PHE A 181 7.75 8.25 -14.15
N ALA A 182 8.72 7.66 -14.83
CA ALA A 182 8.92 7.85 -16.27
C ALA A 182 7.72 7.35 -17.10
N ALA A 183 7.01 6.31 -16.62
CA ALA A 183 5.79 5.78 -17.22
C ALA A 183 4.55 6.65 -16.97
N GLY A 184 4.64 7.66 -16.07
CA GLY A 184 3.60 8.66 -15.86
C GLY A 184 2.83 8.52 -14.54
N ALA A 185 3.34 7.77 -13.56
CA ALA A 185 2.81 7.79 -12.20
C ALA A 185 3.02 9.18 -11.58
N ASP A 186 2.02 9.69 -10.86
CA ASP A 186 2.10 10.97 -10.17
C ASP A 186 2.59 10.78 -8.71
N ILE A 187 2.24 9.63 -8.11
CA ILE A 187 2.62 9.26 -6.75
C ILE A 187 3.04 7.79 -6.74
N ILE A 188 4.19 7.48 -6.14
CA ILE A 188 4.60 6.11 -5.85
C ILE A 188 4.58 5.88 -4.33
N GLN A 189 3.87 4.82 -3.91
CA GLN A 189 3.77 4.43 -2.51
C GLN A 189 4.58 3.15 -2.26
N LEU A 190 5.48 3.18 -1.27
CA LEU A 190 6.12 1.99 -0.73
C LEU A 190 5.33 1.46 0.46
N ASP A 191 4.98 0.18 0.42
CA ASP A 191 4.28 -0.50 1.50
C ASP A 191 5.28 -1.14 2.46
N GLU A 192 5.36 -0.58 3.68
CA GLU A 192 6.31 -0.98 4.73
C GLU A 192 5.62 -1.46 6.03
N PRO A 193 4.66 -2.40 5.93
CA PRO A 193 3.92 -2.87 7.10
C PRO A 193 4.80 -3.55 8.16
N TYR A 194 5.96 -4.07 7.81
CA TYR A 194 6.86 -4.71 8.78
C TYR A 194 7.65 -3.71 9.63
N MET A 195 7.75 -2.43 9.26
CA MET A 195 8.38 -1.42 10.13
C MET A 195 7.65 -1.31 11.47
N GLN A 196 6.31 -1.36 11.47
CA GLN A 196 5.53 -1.38 12.70
C GLN A 196 5.60 -2.75 13.40
N ALA A 197 5.70 -3.86 12.66
CA ALA A 197 5.75 -5.20 13.24
C ALA A 197 7.12 -5.57 13.82
N ARG A 198 8.19 -4.90 13.39
CA ARG A 198 9.58 -5.13 13.80
C ARG A 198 10.29 -3.79 14.05
N PRO A 199 9.83 -2.99 15.04
CA PRO A 199 10.28 -1.62 15.23
C PRO A 199 11.78 -1.50 15.51
N GLU A 200 12.38 -2.42 16.27
CA GLU A 200 13.82 -2.43 16.56
C GLU A 200 14.67 -2.62 15.30
N ALA A 201 14.29 -3.55 14.43
CA ALA A 201 14.97 -3.76 13.15
C ALA A 201 14.73 -2.57 12.19
N ALA A 202 13.52 -1.99 12.21
CA ALA A 202 13.19 -0.82 11.42
C ALA A 202 14.00 0.40 11.84
N GLU A 203 14.23 0.59 13.14
CA GLU A 203 15.12 1.63 13.67
C GLU A 203 16.59 1.39 13.27
N ALA A 204 17.04 0.13 13.28
CA ALA A 204 18.41 -0.22 12.98
C ALA A 204 18.79 0.01 11.51
N TYR A 205 17.93 -0.32 10.55
CA TYR A 205 18.22 -0.22 9.11
C TYR A 205 17.01 0.06 8.19
N GLY A 206 15.79 0.07 8.72
CA GLY A 206 14.59 0.28 7.90
C GLY A 206 14.55 1.65 7.21
N ILE A 207 14.88 2.72 7.94
CA ILE A 207 14.97 4.08 7.37
C ILE A 207 16.10 4.17 6.33
N GLU A 208 17.25 3.54 6.59
CA GLU A 208 18.34 3.49 5.64
C GLU A 208 17.92 2.82 4.32
N ALA A 209 17.29 1.66 4.40
CA ALA A 209 16.80 0.94 3.22
C ALA A 209 15.71 1.73 2.47
N LEU A 210 14.78 2.36 3.20
CA LEU A 210 13.74 3.20 2.63
C LEU A 210 14.34 4.40 1.88
N ASN A 211 15.30 5.11 2.51
CA ASN A 211 15.95 6.25 1.89
C ASN A 211 16.79 5.85 0.68
N ALA A 212 17.46 4.69 0.71
CA ALA A 212 18.18 4.15 -0.45
C ALA A 212 17.24 3.89 -1.66
N ALA A 213 16.00 3.49 -1.40
CA ALA A 213 15.00 3.28 -2.45
C ALA A 213 14.39 4.58 -2.99
N LEU A 214 14.31 5.65 -2.20
CA LEU A 214 13.56 6.86 -2.54
C LEU A 214 14.42 8.09 -2.82
N GLN A 215 15.67 8.13 -2.33
CA GLN A 215 16.52 9.29 -2.45
C GLN A 215 16.81 9.65 -3.91
N GLY A 216 16.52 10.90 -4.29
CA GLY A 216 16.77 11.42 -5.64
C GLY A 216 15.74 11.05 -6.68
N THR A 217 14.68 10.30 -6.34
CA THR A 217 13.59 10.01 -7.27
C THR A 217 12.80 11.27 -7.63
N ALA A 218 12.35 11.34 -8.89
CA ALA A 218 11.59 12.48 -9.41
C ALA A 218 10.09 12.24 -9.18
N GLY A 219 9.42 12.99 -8.33
CA GLY A 219 7.98 12.89 -8.11
C GLY A 219 7.61 12.70 -6.65
N THR A 220 6.33 12.57 -6.39
CA THR A 220 5.82 12.43 -5.02
C THR A 220 5.92 10.99 -4.54
N THR A 221 6.61 10.77 -3.44
CA THR A 221 6.71 9.44 -2.81
C THR A 221 5.90 9.38 -1.53
N CYS A 222 5.31 8.24 -1.28
CA CYS A 222 4.51 7.93 -0.10
C CYS A 222 5.05 6.66 0.57
N VAL A 223 4.98 6.59 1.89
CA VAL A 223 5.25 5.36 2.65
C VAL A 223 3.99 4.98 3.42
N HIS A 224 3.52 3.75 3.24
CA HIS A 224 2.39 3.22 4.00
C HIS A 224 2.85 2.32 5.13
N ILE A 225 2.46 2.67 6.34
CA ILE A 225 2.67 1.87 7.55
C ILE A 225 1.33 1.50 8.14
N CYS A 226 1.10 0.22 8.33
CA CYS A 226 -0.15 -0.30 8.87
C CYS A 226 0.08 -1.36 9.95
N PHE A 227 -1.00 -1.64 10.69
CA PHE A 227 -1.04 -2.76 11.63
C PHE A 227 -1.34 -4.11 10.95
N GLY A 228 -1.52 -4.12 9.63
CA GLY A 228 -1.88 -5.26 8.80
C GLY A 228 -3.37 -5.31 8.45
N TYR A 229 -3.75 -6.25 7.58
CA TYR A 229 -5.15 -6.37 7.16
C TYR A 229 -6.08 -6.65 8.34
N ALA A 230 -7.09 -5.79 8.53
CA ALA A 230 -8.06 -5.89 9.61
C ALA A 230 -8.84 -7.21 9.63
N ALA A 231 -9.05 -7.81 8.45
CA ALA A 231 -9.69 -9.12 8.31
C ALA A 231 -8.87 -10.30 8.88
N LEU A 232 -7.57 -10.09 9.12
CA LEU A 232 -6.64 -11.14 9.56
C LEU A 232 -6.00 -10.83 10.91
N ILE A 233 -5.82 -9.55 11.24
CA ILE A 233 -5.19 -9.09 12.48
C ILE A 233 -6.23 -8.31 13.27
N HIS A 234 -6.79 -8.95 14.29
CA HIS A 234 -7.88 -8.38 15.10
C HIS A 234 -7.37 -7.57 16.29
N GLU A 235 -6.25 -7.97 16.88
CA GLU A 235 -5.62 -7.22 17.96
C GLU A 235 -4.77 -6.09 17.37
N ARG A 236 -5.07 -4.86 17.80
CA ARG A 236 -4.38 -3.65 17.35
C ARG A 236 -3.57 -3.07 18.50
N PRO A 237 -2.32 -2.64 18.25
CA PRO A 237 -1.59 -1.86 19.24
C PRO A 237 -2.30 -0.50 19.45
N GLU A 238 -2.16 0.08 20.63
CA GLU A 238 -2.75 1.38 20.98
C GLU A 238 -2.14 2.55 20.18
N GLY A 239 -1.03 2.33 19.46
CA GLY A 239 -0.37 3.36 18.67
C GLY A 239 0.81 2.83 17.86
N TYR A 240 1.40 3.74 17.12
CA TYR A 240 2.60 3.49 16.35
C TYR A 240 3.85 3.67 17.22
N SER A 241 4.63 2.62 17.38
CA SER A 241 5.92 2.69 18.08
C SER A 241 7.02 3.31 17.24
N PHE A 242 6.90 3.25 15.90
CA PHE A 242 7.92 3.65 14.95
C PHE A 242 7.60 4.94 14.17
N LEU A 243 6.39 5.50 14.29
CA LEU A 243 5.96 6.64 13.48
C LEU A 243 6.87 7.90 13.64
N PRO A 244 7.33 8.27 14.85
CA PRO A 244 8.19 9.42 15.00
C PRO A 244 9.49 9.34 14.20
N GLN A 245 10.07 8.16 14.03
CA GLN A 245 11.32 7.96 13.29
C GLN A 245 11.18 8.25 11.80
N LEU A 246 9.96 8.19 11.26
CA LEU A 246 9.68 8.48 9.85
C LEU A 246 9.92 9.94 9.45
N HIS A 247 10.11 10.87 10.40
CA HIS A 247 10.55 12.22 10.04
C HIS A 247 11.91 12.22 9.33
N GLN A 248 12.72 11.15 9.50
CA GLN A 248 14.02 10.96 8.85
C GLN A 248 13.91 10.33 7.44
N ALA A 249 12.73 9.88 7.06
CA ALA A 249 12.51 9.32 5.73
C ALA A 249 12.39 10.44 4.69
N CYS A 250 13.01 10.26 3.53
CA CYS A 250 13.00 11.25 2.45
C CYS A 250 11.69 11.25 1.63
N CYS A 251 10.63 10.57 2.08
CA CYS A 251 9.31 10.58 1.45
C CYS A 251 8.54 11.88 1.77
N GLN A 252 7.71 12.31 0.81
CA GLN A 252 6.85 13.49 0.96
C GLN A 252 5.52 13.19 1.67
N GLN A 253 5.09 11.92 1.64
CA GLN A 253 3.81 11.51 2.20
C GLN A 253 3.97 10.27 3.08
N ILE A 254 3.15 10.19 4.14
CA ILE A 254 3.05 9.02 5.01
C ILE A 254 1.59 8.62 5.15
N SER A 255 1.28 7.35 4.92
CA SER A 255 -0.07 6.78 5.05
C SER A 255 -0.17 5.95 6.33
N ILE A 256 -1.16 6.27 7.18
CA ILE A 256 -1.37 5.66 8.49
C ILE A 256 -2.83 5.32 8.76
N GLU A 257 -3.05 4.31 9.59
CA GLU A 257 -4.37 3.95 10.12
C GLU A 257 -4.73 4.82 11.34
N THR A 258 -5.91 5.42 11.36
CA THR A 258 -6.40 6.17 12.51
C THR A 258 -7.84 5.86 12.89
N ALA A 259 -8.60 5.17 12.03
CA ALA A 259 -10.01 4.89 12.24
C ALA A 259 -10.22 3.66 13.13
N GLN A 260 -9.71 2.49 12.73
CA GLN A 260 -9.89 1.25 13.49
C GLN A 260 -9.16 1.26 14.84
N SER A 261 -7.94 1.78 14.85
CA SER A 261 -7.13 1.88 16.08
C SER A 261 -7.59 2.99 17.03
N ASN A 262 -8.48 3.88 16.57
CA ASN A 262 -8.82 5.11 17.27
C ASN A 262 -7.59 5.88 17.78
N LEU A 263 -6.57 5.95 16.92
CA LEU A 263 -5.26 6.50 17.21
C LEU A 263 -5.34 7.88 17.86
N ASP A 264 -4.54 8.11 18.90
CA ASP A 264 -4.29 9.47 19.39
C ASP A 264 -3.54 10.26 18.31
N CYS A 265 -4.26 11.20 17.67
CA CYS A 265 -3.72 12.00 16.59
C CYS A 265 -2.62 12.99 17.03
N SER A 266 -2.35 13.14 18.32
CA SER A 266 -1.23 13.99 18.80
C SER A 266 0.14 13.54 18.24
N VAL A 267 0.28 12.25 17.91
CA VAL A 267 1.47 11.70 17.26
C VAL A 267 1.81 12.37 15.92
N LEU A 268 0.82 12.95 15.22
CA LEU A 268 1.02 13.67 13.96
C LEU A 268 1.94 14.89 14.09
N SER A 269 2.03 15.45 15.30
CA SER A 269 2.96 16.54 15.59
C SER A 269 4.44 16.14 15.44
N SER A 270 4.75 14.84 15.48
CA SER A 270 6.11 14.33 15.23
C SER A 270 6.51 14.32 13.74
N LEU A 271 5.56 14.59 12.84
CA LEU A 271 5.74 14.59 11.37
C LEU A 271 5.47 15.99 10.80
N PRO A 272 6.33 16.99 11.07
CA PRO A 272 6.03 18.39 10.79
C PRO A 272 6.00 18.75 9.29
N GLU A 273 6.65 17.97 8.44
CA GLU A 273 6.84 18.31 7.02
C GLU A 273 6.00 17.44 6.07
N GLN A 274 5.76 16.18 6.43
CA GLN A 274 5.10 15.22 5.55
C GLN A 274 3.60 15.50 5.39
N THR A 275 3.06 15.22 4.21
CA THR A 275 1.63 15.10 4.00
C THR A 275 1.16 13.74 4.53
N ILE A 276 0.05 13.72 5.25
CA ILE A 276 -0.49 12.51 5.86
C ILE A 276 -1.70 12.00 5.08
N LEU A 277 -1.60 10.78 4.55
CA LEU A 277 -2.77 10.03 4.14
C LEU A 277 -3.40 9.47 5.40
N LEU A 278 -4.43 10.18 5.86
CA LEU A 278 -5.12 9.91 7.13
C LEU A 278 -6.17 8.81 6.89
N GLY A 279 -5.99 7.66 7.50
CA GLY A 279 -6.96 6.59 7.47
C GLY A 279 -8.23 6.98 8.22
N VAL A 280 -9.34 7.14 7.50
CA VAL A 280 -10.63 7.58 8.07
C VAL A 280 -11.76 6.57 7.85
N ILE A 281 -11.45 5.45 7.21
CA ILE A 281 -12.36 4.32 6.97
C ILE A 281 -11.85 3.09 7.70
N ASP A 282 -12.66 2.54 8.60
CA ASP A 282 -12.41 1.29 9.28
C ASP A 282 -12.68 0.10 8.35
N LEU A 283 -11.75 -0.84 8.30
CA LEU A 283 -11.81 -2.02 7.43
C LEU A 283 -12.11 -3.32 8.20
N SER A 284 -12.33 -3.26 9.50
CA SER A 284 -12.69 -4.43 10.33
C SER A 284 -14.10 -4.92 10.10
N SER A 285 -14.98 -4.07 9.59
CA SER A 285 -16.39 -4.35 9.33
C SER A 285 -16.81 -3.86 7.93
N PRO A 286 -17.74 -4.56 7.26
CA PRO A 286 -18.39 -4.07 6.04
C PRO A 286 -19.39 -2.93 6.30
N GLU A 287 -19.70 -2.60 7.54
CA GLU A 287 -20.59 -1.49 7.88
C GLU A 287 -20.06 -0.18 7.32
N VAL A 288 -20.96 0.58 6.68
CA VAL A 288 -20.61 1.83 6.01
C VAL A 288 -20.70 2.98 7.01
N GLU A 289 -19.57 3.65 7.26
CA GLU A 289 -19.54 4.82 8.13
C GLU A 289 -20.44 5.96 7.60
N SER A 290 -21.09 6.68 8.51
CA SER A 290 -21.77 7.91 8.14
C SER A 290 -20.77 9.00 7.71
N VAL A 291 -21.24 9.96 6.96
CA VAL A 291 -20.42 11.11 6.53
C VAL A 291 -19.93 11.89 7.74
N GLU A 292 -20.78 12.06 8.76
CA GLU A 292 -20.48 12.76 10.01
C GLU A 292 -19.35 12.06 10.77
N THR A 293 -19.39 10.72 10.89
CA THR A 293 -18.32 9.94 11.52
C THR A 293 -16.96 10.19 10.87
N ILE A 294 -16.93 10.27 9.52
CA ILE A 294 -15.69 10.54 8.79
C ILE A 294 -15.21 11.97 9.01
N VAL A 295 -16.13 12.95 9.00
CA VAL A 295 -15.80 14.36 9.31
C VAL A 295 -15.19 14.47 10.71
N ASP A 296 -15.80 13.83 11.72
CA ASP A 296 -15.33 13.86 13.10
C ASP A 296 -13.92 13.24 13.23
N ARG A 297 -13.65 12.16 12.51
CA ARG A 297 -12.31 11.54 12.47
C ARG A 297 -11.26 12.50 11.92
N VAL A 298 -11.57 13.24 10.86
CA VAL A 298 -10.66 14.26 10.31
C VAL A 298 -10.48 15.42 11.29
N GLN A 299 -11.57 15.94 11.85
CA GLN A 299 -11.52 17.07 12.78
C GLN A 299 -10.68 16.76 14.04
N ARG A 300 -10.68 15.49 14.50
CA ARG A 300 -9.82 15.04 15.60
C ARG A 300 -8.32 15.18 15.29
N ALA A 301 -7.92 15.10 14.03
CA ALA A 301 -6.51 15.21 13.60
C ALA A 301 -6.08 16.68 13.38
N LEU A 302 -6.99 17.59 13.00
CA LEU A 302 -6.65 18.96 12.60
C LEU A 302 -5.96 19.82 13.68
N PRO A 303 -6.11 19.59 15.01
CA PRO A 303 -5.29 20.29 16.01
C PRO A 303 -3.79 20.01 15.92
N TYR A 304 -3.40 18.91 15.27
CA TYR A 304 -2.02 18.38 15.25
C TYR A 304 -1.37 18.46 13.87
N ILE A 305 -2.12 18.80 12.82
CA ILE A 305 -1.63 18.85 11.44
C ILE A 305 -2.30 19.97 10.64
N ASP A 306 -1.53 20.67 9.80
CA ASP A 306 -2.09 21.65 8.86
C ASP A 306 -3.03 20.92 7.86
N LYS A 307 -4.25 21.45 7.71
CA LYS A 307 -5.26 20.90 6.79
C LYS A 307 -4.79 20.72 5.34
N ARG A 308 -3.81 21.51 4.89
CA ARG A 308 -3.21 21.42 3.55
C ARG A 308 -2.32 20.19 3.38
N ARG A 309 -1.94 19.54 4.48
CA ARG A 309 -1.12 18.33 4.51
C ARG A 309 -1.93 17.07 4.81
N VAL A 310 -3.26 17.09 4.65
CA VAL A 310 -4.14 15.95 4.90
C VAL A 310 -4.74 15.44 3.59
N VAL A 311 -4.54 14.16 3.31
CA VAL A 311 -5.25 13.39 2.28
C VAL A 311 -6.14 12.38 3.00
N LEU A 312 -7.39 12.22 2.57
CA LEU A 312 -8.31 11.25 3.18
C LEU A 312 -8.14 9.88 2.48
N ALA A 313 -8.00 8.83 3.25
CA ALA A 313 -7.85 7.47 2.74
C ALA A 313 -8.55 6.45 3.67
N PRO A 314 -8.81 5.22 3.22
CA PRO A 314 -9.07 4.12 4.13
C PRO A 314 -7.83 3.83 5.02
N ASP A 315 -8.03 3.14 6.13
CA ASP A 315 -6.93 2.76 7.03
C ASP A 315 -5.84 1.94 6.32
N CYS A 316 -6.23 1.04 5.43
CA CYS A 316 -5.34 0.15 4.68
C CYS A 316 -5.98 -0.24 3.34
N GLY A 317 -5.48 -1.27 2.67
CA GLY A 317 -6.10 -1.83 1.47
C GLY A 317 -7.46 -2.48 1.73
N MET A 318 -8.42 -2.30 0.82
CA MET A 318 -9.81 -2.73 0.95
C MET A 318 -10.09 -4.13 0.40
N LYS A 319 -9.08 -4.87 -0.02
CA LYS A 319 -9.16 -6.16 -0.75
C LYS A 319 -10.15 -7.18 -0.16
N TYR A 320 -10.28 -7.24 1.17
CA TYR A 320 -11.07 -8.24 1.87
C TYR A 320 -12.52 -7.83 2.15
N LEU A 321 -12.89 -6.59 1.85
CA LEU A 321 -14.26 -6.11 2.01
C LEU A 321 -15.14 -6.52 0.81
N PRO A 322 -16.48 -6.60 1.00
CA PRO A 322 -17.42 -6.65 -0.11
C PRO A 322 -17.30 -5.40 -0.99
N ARG A 323 -17.36 -5.57 -2.31
CA ARG A 323 -17.20 -4.47 -3.28
C ARG A 323 -18.21 -3.35 -3.07
N ASP A 324 -19.51 -3.71 -2.86
CA ASP A 324 -20.57 -2.73 -2.67
C ASP A 324 -20.36 -1.89 -1.41
N ALA A 325 -19.97 -2.52 -0.30
CA ALA A 325 -19.62 -1.81 0.92
C ALA A 325 -18.41 -0.88 0.70
N SER A 326 -17.39 -1.35 -0.02
CA SER A 326 -16.22 -0.54 -0.35
C SER A 326 -16.58 0.70 -1.16
N LEU A 327 -17.41 0.56 -2.20
CA LEU A 327 -17.87 1.68 -3.01
C LEU A 327 -18.66 2.71 -2.17
N GLN A 328 -19.54 2.24 -1.27
CA GLN A 328 -20.33 3.12 -0.40
C GLN A 328 -19.46 3.86 0.62
N LYS A 329 -18.51 3.16 1.26
CA LYS A 329 -17.53 3.76 2.19
C LYS A 329 -16.73 4.87 1.49
N LEU A 330 -16.21 4.62 0.28
CA LEU A 330 -15.47 5.61 -0.50
C LEU A 330 -16.35 6.80 -0.91
N SER A 331 -17.60 6.54 -1.29
CA SER A 331 -18.57 7.61 -1.64
C SER A 331 -18.84 8.52 -0.45
N ASN A 332 -18.98 7.96 0.76
CA ASN A 332 -19.17 8.75 1.98
C ASN A 332 -17.88 9.50 2.37
N MET A 333 -16.70 8.93 2.16
CA MET A 333 -15.43 9.64 2.35
C MET A 333 -15.32 10.88 1.43
N VAL A 334 -15.71 10.76 0.17
CA VAL A 334 -15.73 11.89 -0.77
C VAL A 334 -16.74 12.96 -0.35
N LYS A 335 -17.94 12.55 0.14
CA LYS A 335 -18.91 13.51 0.68
C LYS A 335 -18.36 14.25 1.90
N ALA A 336 -17.71 13.56 2.83
CA ALA A 336 -17.05 14.15 3.98
C ALA A 336 -15.96 15.15 3.57
N ALA A 337 -15.12 14.80 2.57
CA ALA A 337 -14.14 15.72 2.01
C ALA A 337 -14.77 17.00 1.46
N LYS A 338 -15.92 16.91 0.76
CA LYS A 338 -16.65 18.08 0.25
C LYS A 338 -17.17 18.98 1.38
N ILE A 339 -17.69 18.42 2.46
CA ILE A 339 -18.13 19.17 3.64
C ILE A 339 -16.94 19.89 4.27
N LEU A 340 -15.84 19.18 4.52
CA LEU A 340 -14.61 19.76 5.09
C LEU A 340 -14.06 20.91 4.23
N ARG A 341 -14.07 20.77 2.90
CA ARG A 341 -13.67 21.82 1.95
C ARG A 341 -14.56 23.07 2.05
N SER A 342 -15.84 22.91 2.37
CA SER A 342 -16.76 24.05 2.53
C SER A 342 -16.63 24.78 3.87
N GLN A 343 -16.02 24.12 4.87
CA GLN A 343 -15.80 24.68 6.22
C GLN A 343 -14.45 25.40 6.35
N HIS A 344 -13.56 25.20 5.41
CA HIS A 344 -12.17 25.64 5.47
C HIS A 344 -11.69 26.38 4.21
#